data_1d21ddd8a5e9f28eec1e651fdf720517
#
_entry.id   1d21ddd8a5e9f28eec1e651fdf720517
#
_cell.length_a   1.000
_cell.length_b   1.000
_cell.length_c   1.000
_cell.angle_alpha   90.00
_cell.angle_beta   90.00
_cell.angle_gamma   90.00
#
_symmetry.space_group_name_H-M   'P 1'
#
loop_
_entity.id
_entity.type
_entity.pdbx_description
1 polymer ?
#
loop_
_entity_poly.entity_id
_entity_poly.type
_entity_poly.pdbx_seq_one_letter_code
_entity_poly.pdbx_strand_id
1 'polypeptide(L)'
;MKDGEVIIVDEHTGRTMQGRRWSDGLHQAVEAKEGVEIQNENQTLASITFQNYFRLYEKLAGMTGTADTEAFEFSSIYKLDTVVVPTNRPMIRKDLPDLVYMTEAEKIQAIIEDIKERTANGQPVLVGTISIEKSEVVSRELTKAGIKHNVLNAKFHANEAGIVAQAGYPAAVTIATNMAGRGTDIMLGGSWQAEVAALEAPTEEQIAQIKADWQVRHDAVLAAGGLHIIGTERHESRRIDNQLRGRSGRQGDPGSSRFYLSMEDALMRIFASDRVSGMMRKLGMKPGEAIEHPWVTKAIANAQRKVESRNFDIRKQLLEYDDVANDQRRAIYTQRNELLDVSDVSDTINSIREDVFKATIDAYIPPQSLEEMWDIPGLQERLKNDFDLELPIAEWLDKEPELHEETLRERILAQSIEVYQRKEEVVGAEMMRHFEKGVMLQTLDSLWKEHLAAMDYLRQGIHLRGYAQKDPKQEYKRESFAMFAAMLESLKYEVISTLSKVQVRMPEEVEAMEMQRREEAERLAQMQQLSHQDDDAAVAADLAAQTGERKIGRNDPCPCGSGKKYKQCHGRLS
;
A
#
# COMPACT_ATOMS: atom_id res chain seq x y z
N MET A 1 11.74 7.89 12.19
CA MET A 1 13.13 7.64 11.76
C MET A 1 13.65 6.39 12.42
N LYS A 2 14.17 5.45 11.67
CA LYS A 2 14.83 4.25 12.18
C LYS A 2 15.94 3.86 11.19
N ASP A 3 17.12 3.59 11.70
CA ASP A 3 18.29 3.16 10.91
C ASP A 3 18.67 4.10 9.72
N GLY A 4 18.39 5.41 9.85
CA GLY A 4 18.64 6.41 8.81
C GLY A 4 17.55 6.48 7.73
N GLU A 5 16.43 5.79 7.90
CA GLU A 5 15.31 5.79 6.95
C GLU A 5 14.03 6.36 7.57
N VAL A 6 13.18 6.95 6.72
CA VAL A 6 11.83 7.35 7.08
C VAL A 6 10.93 6.12 6.98
N ILE A 7 10.35 5.67 8.09
CA ILE A 7 9.44 4.53 8.12
C ILE A 7 8.05 4.99 8.52
N ILE A 8 7.05 4.63 7.71
CA ILE A 8 5.65 4.91 8.01
C ILE A 8 5.21 4.07 9.21
N VAL A 9 4.50 4.72 10.13
CA VAL A 9 3.86 4.07 11.28
C VAL A 9 2.36 4.17 11.11
N ASP A 10 1.66 3.04 11.17
CA ASP A 10 0.20 3.00 11.11
C ASP A 10 -0.40 3.63 12.38
N GLU A 11 -1.26 4.62 12.20
CA GLU A 11 -1.87 5.40 13.29
C GLU A 11 -2.66 4.53 14.26
N HIS A 12 -3.40 3.54 13.75
CA HIS A 12 -4.29 2.72 14.57
C HIS A 12 -3.58 1.55 15.26
N THR A 13 -2.63 0.93 14.57
CA THR A 13 -1.91 -0.23 15.10
C THR A 13 -0.56 0.13 15.69
N GLY A 14 0.03 1.28 15.29
CA GLY A 14 1.38 1.70 15.65
C GLY A 14 2.48 0.83 15.05
N ARG A 15 2.13 -0.09 14.15
CA ARG A 15 3.09 -0.96 13.48
C ARG A 15 3.89 -0.18 12.46
N THR A 16 5.20 -0.43 12.44
CA THR A 16 6.08 0.10 11.39
C THR A 16 5.84 -0.65 10.09
N MET A 17 5.65 0.11 9.00
CA MET A 17 5.40 -0.42 7.66
C MET A 17 6.68 -0.31 6.84
N GLN A 18 7.58 -1.28 6.97
CA GLN A 18 8.82 -1.32 6.19
C GLN A 18 8.52 -1.46 4.69
N GLY A 19 9.27 -0.75 3.86
CA GLY A 19 9.14 -0.76 2.41
C GLY A 19 7.94 0.00 1.86
N ARG A 20 7.03 0.51 2.70
CA ARG A 20 5.95 1.40 2.27
C ARG A 20 6.42 2.85 2.24
N ARG A 21 6.01 3.56 1.19
CA ARG A 21 6.30 4.98 0.97
C ARG A 21 5.02 5.72 0.63
N TRP A 22 4.93 7.00 1.01
CA TRP A 22 3.88 7.87 0.50
C TRP A 22 4.17 8.19 -0.97
N SER A 23 3.13 8.31 -1.77
CA SER A 23 3.18 8.67 -3.18
C SER A 23 3.32 10.19 -3.40
N ASP A 24 3.42 10.58 -4.66
CA ASP A 24 3.37 11.97 -5.12
C ASP A 24 4.50 12.84 -4.53
N GLY A 25 5.67 12.26 -4.33
CA GLY A 25 6.85 12.96 -3.80
C GLY A 25 6.79 13.29 -2.32
N LEU A 26 5.70 12.96 -1.60
CA LEU A 26 5.55 13.30 -0.18
C LEU A 26 6.63 12.62 0.68
N HIS A 27 6.93 11.34 0.40
CA HIS A 27 7.94 10.61 1.17
C HIS A 27 9.34 11.22 0.96
N GLN A 28 9.67 11.56 -0.28
CA GLN A 28 10.93 12.24 -0.63
C GLN A 28 11.03 13.62 0.02
N ALA A 29 9.93 14.37 0.10
CA ALA A 29 9.89 15.65 0.79
C ALA A 29 10.16 15.50 2.30
N VAL A 30 9.66 14.42 2.93
CA VAL A 30 9.94 14.11 4.34
C VAL A 30 11.40 13.68 4.51
N GLU A 31 11.95 12.84 3.62
CA GLU A 31 13.36 12.44 3.62
C GLU A 31 14.27 13.65 3.52
N ALA A 32 13.98 14.59 2.60
CA ALA A 32 14.71 15.85 2.46
C ALA A 32 14.64 16.70 3.72
N LYS A 33 13.45 16.82 4.33
CA LYS A 33 13.24 17.58 5.57
C LYS A 33 14.03 17.00 6.74
N GLU A 34 14.06 15.68 6.86
CA GLU A 34 14.76 14.97 7.95
C GLU A 34 16.27 14.79 7.66
N GLY A 35 16.77 15.22 6.49
CA GLY A 35 18.18 15.19 6.11
C GLY A 35 18.73 13.78 5.91
N VAL A 36 17.90 12.83 5.48
CA VAL A 36 18.31 11.47 5.10
C VAL A 36 18.44 11.35 3.60
N GLU A 37 19.01 10.25 3.12
CA GLU A 37 19.15 9.98 1.69
C GLU A 37 17.78 9.91 1.02
N ILE A 38 17.60 10.69 -0.05
CA ILE A 38 16.37 10.72 -0.83
C ILE A 38 16.37 9.53 -1.79
N GLN A 39 15.48 8.59 -1.59
CA GLN A 39 15.34 7.41 -2.45
C GLN A 39 14.34 7.65 -3.58
N ASN A 40 14.47 6.86 -4.65
CA ASN A 40 13.54 6.90 -5.77
C ASN A 40 12.13 6.47 -5.34
N GLU A 41 11.12 7.06 -5.99
CA GLU A 41 9.73 6.66 -5.79
C GLU A 41 9.46 5.27 -6.37
N ASN A 42 8.70 4.46 -5.65
CA ASN A 42 8.30 3.14 -6.14
C ASN A 42 7.18 3.28 -7.16
N GLN A 43 7.37 2.73 -8.34
CA GLN A 43 6.30 2.66 -9.33
C GLN A 43 5.33 1.52 -8.98
N THR A 44 4.04 1.84 -8.83
CA THR A 44 3.00 0.84 -8.64
C THR A 44 2.79 0.05 -9.94
N LEU A 45 3.06 -1.25 -9.91
CA LEU A 45 2.91 -2.13 -11.07
C LEU A 45 1.46 -2.57 -11.28
N ALA A 46 0.74 -2.81 -10.20
CA ALA A 46 -0.66 -3.22 -10.20
C ALA A 46 -1.30 -2.93 -8.85
N SER A 47 -2.61 -2.72 -8.83
CA SER A 47 -3.41 -2.57 -7.63
C SER A 47 -4.71 -3.36 -7.77
N ILE A 48 -5.21 -3.88 -6.65
CA ILE A 48 -6.50 -4.56 -6.57
C ILE A 48 -7.11 -4.29 -5.20
N THR A 49 -8.41 -4.11 -5.12
CA THR A 49 -9.10 -4.02 -3.83
C THR A 49 -9.15 -5.39 -3.15
N PHE A 50 -9.18 -5.41 -1.81
CA PHE A 50 -9.36 -6.67 -1.06
C PHE A 50 -10.62 -7.40 -1.49
N GLN A 51 -11.70 -6.67 -1.77
CA GLN A 51 -12.96 -7.25 -2.19
C GLN A 51 -12.82 -7.99 -3.52
N ASN A 52 -12.21 -7.39 -4.53
CA ASN A 52 -12.00 -8.03 -5.82
C ASN A 52 -10.96 -9.14 -5.75
N TYR A 53 -9.93 -9.00 -4.90
CA TYR A 53 -8.97 -10.07 -4.66
C TYR A 53 -9.65 -11.34 -4.12
N PHE A 54 -10.47 -11.22 -3.06
CA PHE A 54 -11.15 -12.38 -2.49
C PHE A 54 -12.26 -12.96 -3.39
N ARG A 55 -12.80 -12.17 -4.30
CA ARG A 55 -13.75 -12.66 -5.34
C ARG A 55 -13.10 -13.55 -6.41
N LEU A 56 -11.77 -13.61 -6.47
CA LEU A 56 -11.06 -14.52 -7.37
C LEU A 56 -11.16 -16.00 -6.93
N TYR A 57 -11.46 -16.24 -5.67
CA TYR A 57 -11.57 -17.61 -5.15
C TYR A 57 -12.96 -18.19 -5.41
N GLU A 58 -13.01 -19.37 -6.00
CA GLU A 58 -14.26 -20.12 -6.24
C GLU A 58 -14.91 -20.55 -4.93
N LYS A 59 -14.09 -20.97 -3.94
CA LYS A 59 -14.54 -21.29 -2.59
C LYS A 59 -13.94 -20.29 -1.61
N LEU A 60 -14.80 -19.52 -0.99
CA LEU A 60 -14.43 -18.56 0.05
C LEU A 60 -15.23 -18.86 1.31
N ALA A 61 -14.54 -19.00 2.44
CA ALA A 61 -15.15 -19.17 3.74
C ALA A 61 -14.27 -18.54 4.82
N GLY A 62 -14.85 -18.26 5.98
CA GLY A 62 -14.10 -17.70 7.11
C GLY A 62 -14.81 -17.97 8.43
N MET A 63 -14.08 -17.84 9.52
CA MET A 63 -14.62 -18.00 10.87
C MET A 63 -14.19 -16.82 11.74
N THR A 64 -15.16 -16.26 12.46
CA THR A 64 -14.92 -15.20 13.44
C THR A 64 -16.04 -15.17 14.47
N GLY A 65 -15.76 -14.72 15.67
CA GLY A 65 -16.78 -14.52 16.71
C GLY A 65 -17.66 -13.28 16.53
N THR A 66 -17.45 -12.49 15.46
CA THR A 66 -18.08 -11.19 15.30
C THR A 66 -18.61 -10.90 13.89
N ALA A 67 -18.88 -11.94 13.07
CA ALA A 67 -19.40 -11.76 11.72
C ALA A 67 -20.84 -11.27 11.65
N ASP A 68 -21.66 -11.57 12.66
CA ASP A 68 -23.09 -11.28 12.67
C ASP A 68 -23.42 -9.79 12.44
N THR A 69 -22.61 -8.88 13.00
CA THR A 69 -22.77 -7.44 12.80
C THR A 69 -22.55 -6.98 11.36
N GLU A 70 -21.78 -7.73 10.59
CA GLU A 70 -21.38 -7.43 9.20
C GLU A 70 -22.02 -8.41 8.18
N ALA A 71 -23.02 -9.21 8.60
CA ALA A 71 -23.63 -10.26 7.75
C ALA A 71 -24.17 -9.69 6.43
N PHE A 72 -24.75 -8.49 6.45
CA PHE A 72 -25.26 -7.81 5.27
C PHE A 72 -24.11 -7.48 4.27
N GLU A 73 -22.96 -7.02 4.77
CA GLU A 73 -21.80 -6.72 3.92
C GLU A 73 -21.24 -8.00 3.30
N PHE A 74 -21.10 -9.09 4.07
CA PHE A 74 -20.67 -10.38 3.54
C PHE A 74 -21.58 -10.92 2.44
N SER A 75 -22.89 -10.86 2.65
CA SER A 75 -23.87 -11.27 1.65
C SER A 75 -23.85 -10.37 0.41
N SER A 76 -23.81 -9.05 0.60
CA SER A 76 -23.85 -8.07 -0.50
C SER A 76 -22.62 -8.15 -1.40
N ILE A 77 -21.42 -8.22 -0.81
CA ILE A 77 -20.15 -8.15 -1.54
C ILE A 77 -19.66 -9.52 -2.02
N TYR A 78 -19.67 -10.53 -1.13
CA TYR A 78 -19.05 -11.83 -1.39
C TYR A 78 -20.06 -12.95 -1.65
N LYS A 79 -21.37 -12.69 -1.50
CA LYS A 79 -22.44 -13.69 -1.59
C LYS A 79 -22.28 -14.81 -0.54
N LEU A 80 -21.72 -14.45 0.63
CA LEU A 80 -21.53 -15.37 1.74
C LEU A 80 -22.65 -15.19 2.78
N ASP A 81 -23.24 -16.28 3.19
CA ASP A 81 -24.18 -16.33 4.30
C ASP A 81 -23.43 -16.45 5.62
N THR A 82 -23.89 -15.71 6.63
CA THR A 82 -23.33 -15.76 7.98
C THR A 82 -24.15 -16.71 8.85
N VAL A 83 -23.53 -17.80 9.28
CA VAL A 83 -24.14 -18.81 10.14
C VAL A 83 -23.62 -18.65 11.56
N VAL A 84 -24.53 -18.41 12.51
CA VAL A 84 -24.17 -18.32 13.93
C VAL A 84 -24.15 -19.72 14.53
N VAL A 85 -22.94 -20.22 14.85
CA VAL A 85 -22.76 -21.50 15.51
C VAL A 85 -22.89 -21.30 17.02
N PRO A 86 -23.75 -22.06 17.73
CA PRO A 86 -23.85 -21.97 19.18
C PRO A 86 -22.51 -22.25 19.87
N THR A 87 -22.27 -21.56 20.99
CA THR A 87 -21.05 -21.76 21.77
C THR A 87 -21.04 -23.14 22.44
N ASN A 88 -19.85 -23.77 22.57
CA ASN A 88 -19.68 -25.07 23.24
C ASN A 88 -20.17 -25.05 24.70
N ARG A 89 -19.89 -23.96 25.41
CA ARG A 89 -20.39 -23.71 26.78
C ARG A 89 -21.18 -22.39 26.80
N PRO A 90 -22.21 -22.28 27.66
CA PRO A 90 -22.95 -21.03 27.81
C PRO A 90 -22.03 -19.87 28.19
N MET A 91 -22.24 -18.72 27.55
CA MET A 91 -21.54 -17.50 27.92
C MET A 91 -22.15 -16.94 29.21
N ILE A 92 -21.35 -16.89 30.28
CA ILE A 92 -21.77 -16.37 31.59
C ILE A 92 -21.16 -15.00 31.92
N ARG A 93 -20.40 -14.41 31.00
CA ARG A 93 -19.85 -13.05 31.14
C ARG A 93 -20.97 -12.04 31.35
N LYS A 94 -20.73 -11.10 32.28
CA LYS A 94 -21.65 -10.00 32.58
C LYS A 94 -21.23 -8.74 31.84
N ASP A 95 -21.98 -8.38 30.79
CA ASP A 95 -21.77 -7.12 30.06
C ASP A 95 -22.58 -6.03 30.76
N LEU A 96 -21.90 -5.17 31.52
CA LEU A 96 -22.52 -4.10 32.31
C LEU A 96 -22.93 -2.92 31.40
N PRO A 97 -23.93 -2.12 31.79
CA PRO A 97 -24.31 -0.91 31.05
C PRO A 97 -23.15 0.08 30.95
N ASP A 98 -23.19 0.88 29.89
CA ASP A 98 -22.22 1.95 29.69
C ASP A 98 -22.40 3.07 30.70
N LEU A 99 -21.29 3.64 31.17
CA LEU A 99 -21.29 4.84 32.01
C LEU A 99 -20.86 6.05 31.16
N VAL A 100 -21.67 7.08 31.11
CA VAL A 100 -21.39 8.29 30.32
C VAL A 100 -21.15 9.47 31.25
N TYR A 101 -20.00 10.08 31.12
CA TYR A 101 -19.55 11.26 31.87
C TYR A 101 -19.58 12.52 31.01
N MET A 102 -19.55 13.69 31.65
CA MET A 102 -19.52 14.96 30.90
C MET A 102 -18.17 15.22 30.29
N THR A 103 -17.09 14.91 31.02
CA THR A 103 -15.70 15.19 30.60
C THR A 103 -14.85 13.95 30.55
N GLU A 104 -13.75 14.01 29.78
CA GLU A 104 -12.75 12.93 29.72
C GLU A 104 -12.06 12.74 31.09
N ALA A 105 -11.83 13.83 31.83
CA ALA A 105 -11.20 13.77 33.15
C ALA A 105 -12.04 12.98 34.16
N GLU A 106 -13.37 13.22 34.21
CA GLU A 106 -14.29 12.47 35.07
C GLU A 106 -14.33 11.00 34.69
N LYS A 107 -14.36 10.69 33.38
CA LYS A 107 -14.29 9.32 32.86
C LYS A 107 -13.03 8.59 33.32
N ILE A 108 -11.87 9.21 33.17
CA ILE A 108 -10.58 8.60 33.58
C ILE A 108 -10.54 8.37 35.10
N GLN A 109 -11.04 9.29 35.89
CA GLN A 109 -11.12 9.12 37.34
C GLN A 109 -11.99 7.91 37.73
N ALA A 110 -13.14 7.75 37.07
CA ALA A 110 -14.02 6.62 37.30
C ALA A 110 -13.39 5.28 36.89
N ILE A 111 -12.63 5.26 35.77
CA ILE A 111 -11.87 4.09 35.35
C ILE A 111 -10.83 3.71 36.42
N ILE A 112 -10.12 4.70 36.98
CA ILE A 112 -9.12 4.46 38.05
C ILE A 112 -9.76 3.86 39.28
N GLU A 113 -10.96 4.32 39.67
CA GLU A 113 -11.69 3.81 40.82
C GLU A 113 -12.15 2.37 40.61
N ASP A 114 -12.72 2.04 39.44
CA ASP A 114 -13.10 0.66 39.10
C ASP A 114 -11.87 -0.28 39.08
N ILE A 115 -10.75 0.15 38.52
CA ILE A 115 -9.51 -0.63 38.51
C ILE A 115 -9.05 -0.92 39.95
N LYS A 116 -9.08 0.09 40.85
CA LYS A 116 -8.70 -0.10 42.26
C LYS A 116 -9.62 -1.10 42.95
N GLU A 117 -10.92 -1.01 42.77
CA GLU A 117 -11.89 -1.93 43.33
C GLU A 117 -11.65 -3.38 42.86
N ARG A 118 -11.47 -3.56 41.53
CA ARG A 118 -11.25 -4.89 40.94
C ARG A 118 -9.94 -5.51 41.39
N THR A 119 -8.86 -4.75 41.34
CA THR A 119 -7.53 -5.24 41.74
C THR A 119 -7.45 -5.54 43.21
N ALA A 120 -8.13 -4.79 44.08
CA ALA A 120 -8.24 -5.11 45.52
C ALA A 120 -8.90 -6.47 45.78
N ASN A 121 -9.82 -6.89 44.90
CA ASN A 121 -10.49 -8.19 44.93
C ASN A 121 -9.70 -9.31 44.19
N GLY A 122 -8.47 -9.03 43.72
CA GLY A 122 -7.67 -9.99 42.95
C GLY A 122 -8.10 -10.19 41.51
N GLN A 123 -9.07 -9.42 40.99
CA GLN A 123 -9.58 -9.54 39.62
C GLN A 123 -8.63 -8.88 38.64
N PRO A 124 -8.15 -9.58 37.58
CA PRO A 124 -7.37 -8.97 36.51
C PRO A 124 -8.23 -8.05 35.63
N VAL A 125 -7.63 -6.95 35.17
CA VAL A 125 -8.28 -5.92 34.37
C VAL A 125 -7.55 -5.68 33.06
N LEU A 126 -8.29 -5.74 31.95
CA LEU A 126 -7.80 -5.33 30.63
C LEU A 126 -8.50 -4.04 30.20
N VAL A 127 -7.72 -2.98 30.04
CA VAL A 127 -8.20 -1.66 29.60
C VAL A 127 -7.99 -1.52 28.10
N GLY A 128 -9.07 -1.49 27.33
CA GLY A 128 -9.04 -1.29 25.89
C GLY A 128 -9.11 0.19 25.51
N THR A 129 -8.17 0.66 24.70
CA THR A 129 -8.11 2.03 24.18
C THR A 129 -8.17 2.05 22.65
N ILE A 130 -8.69 3.13 22.06
CA ILE A 130 -8.86 3.25 20.62
C ILE A 130 -7.57 3.63 19.88
N SER A 131 -6.62 4.27 20.56
CA SER A 131 -5.35 4.70 19.96
C SER A 131 -4.19 4.57 20.95
N ILE A 132 -2.95 4.67 20.40
CA ILE A 132 -1.72 4.67 21.22
C ILE A 132 -1.69 5.87 22.14
N GLU A 133 -2.07 7.06 21.65
CA GLU A 133 -2.09 8.29 22.42
C GLU A 133 -3.03 8.18 23.63
N LYS A 134 -4.23 7.62 23.43
CA LYS A 134 -5.17 7.36 24.53
C LYS A 134 -4.60 6.34 25.53
N SER A 135 -3.88 5.32 25.05
CA SER A 135 -3.21 4.37 25.94
C SER A 135 -2.15 5.03 26.83
N GLU A 136 -1.40 5.98 26.28
CA GLU A 136 -0.38 6.75 27.00
C GLU A 136 -1.00 7.72 28.02
N VAL A 137 -2.15 8.33 27.70
CA VAL A 137 -2.89 9.18 28.64
C VAL A 137 -3.37 8.35 29.83
N VAL A 138 -4.03 7.22 29.60
CA VAL A 138 -4.51 6.32 30.65
C VAL A 138 -3.33 5.80 31.48
N SER A 139 -2.23 5.40 30.86
CA SER A 139 -1.03 4.92 31.55
C SER A 139 -0.44 5.97 32.50
N ARG A 140 -0.34 7.22 32.05
CA ARG A 140 0.14 8.34 32.92
C ARG A 140 -0.75 8.54 34.14
N GLU A 141 -2.06 8.52 33.95
CA GLU A 141 -3.00 8.71 35.07
C GLU A 141 -2.98 7.52 36.05
N LEU A 142 -2.86 6.28 35.56
CA LEU A 142 -2.66 5.10 36.43
C LEU A 142 -1.34 5.16 37.20
N THR A 143 -0.26 5.66 36.56
CA THR A 143 1.02 5.86 37.23
C THR A 143 0.91 6.89 38.37
N LYS A 144 0.24 8.04 38.10
CA LYS A 144 -0.05 9.05 39.15
C LYS A 144 -0.86 8.49 40.31
N ALA A 145 -1.80 7.57 39.99
CA ALA A 145 -2.63 6.90 40.98
C ALA A 145 -1.90 5.76 41.76
N GLY A 146 -0.63 5.46 41.42
CA GLY A 146 0.18 4.43 42.03
C GLY A 146 -0.21 3.00 41.63
N ILE A 147 -0.93 2.80 40.54
CA ILE A 147 -1.37 1.50 40.04
C ILE A 147 -0.30 0.92 39.11
N LYS A 148 0.24 -0.24 39.46
CA LYS A 148 1.15 -1.00 38.58
C LYS A 148 0.36 -1.55 37.39
N HIS A 149 0.87 -1.35 36.19
CA HIS A 149 0.22 -1.80 34.98
C HIS A 149 1.24 -2.06 33.85
N ASN A 150 0.87 -2.88 32.89
CA ASN A 150 1.60 -3.12 31.65
C ASN A 150 0.89 -2.42 30.50
N VAL A 151 1.67 -1.91 29.53
CA VAL A 151 1.12 -1.29 28.32
C VAL A 151 1.44 -2.17 27.11
N LEU A 152 0.40 -2.63 26.45
CA LEU A 152 0.46 -3.43 25.23
C LEU A 152 0.06 -2.56 24.05
N ASN A 153 1.05 -1.98 23.39
CA ASN A 153 0.87 -1.24 22.15
C ASN A 153 1.97 -1.62 21.16
N ALA A 154 1.80 -1.23 19.89
CA ALA A 154 2.71 -1.64 18.84
C ALA A 154 4.13 -1.04 18.93
N LYS A 155 4.38 -0.07 19.82
CA LYS A 155 5.75 0.40 20.13
C LYS A 155 6.59 -0.69 20.82
N PHE A 156 5.95 -1.63 21.53
CA PHE A 156 6.59 -2.70 22.30
C PHE A 156 6.34 -4.09 21.73
N HIS A 157 6.23 -4.20 20.44
CA HIS A 157 5.90 -5.45 19.73
C HIS A 157 6.79 -6.65 20.12
N ALA A 158 8.08 -6.41 20.39
CA ALA A 158 9.01 -7.47 20.81
C ALA A 158 8.62 -8.16 22.13
N ASN A 159 7.90 -7.47 23.03
CA ASN A 159 7.50 -7.97 24.35
C ASN A 159 6.01 -8.32 24.43
N GLU A 160 5.28 -8.26 23.32
CA GLU A 160 3.82 -8.46 23.27
C GLU A 160 3.41 -9.80 23.89
N ALA A 161 4.07 -10.89 23.49
CA ALA A 161 3.78 -12.23 24.00
C ALA A 161 3.99 -12.34 25.52
N GLY A 162 5.05 -11.73 26.06
CA GLY A 162 5.33 -11.72 27.49
C GLY A 162 4.29 -10.93 28.30
N ILE A 163 3.84 -9.79 27.78
CA ILE A 163 2.81 -8.97 28.44
C ILE A 163 1.46 -9.69 28.43
N VAL A 164 1.07 -10.31 27.30
CA VAL A 164 -0.17 -11.08 27.21
C VAL A 164 -0.15 -12.29 28.14
N ALA A 165 0.99 -12.98 28.24
CA ALA A 165 1.15 -14.11 29.15
C ALA A 165 0.88 -13.74 30.62
N GLN A 166 1.17 -12.50 31.02
CA GLN A 166 0.97 -11.97 32.36
C GLN A 166 -0.40 -11.32 32.58
N ALA A 167 -1.14 -10.98 31.55
CA ALA A 167 -2.38 -10.21 31.63
C ALA A 167 -3.49 -10.91 32.46
N GLY A 168 -3.42 -12.22 32.59
CA GLY A 168 -4.37 -13.02 33.38
C GLY A 168 -3.96 -13.28 34.84
N TYR A 169 -2.82 -12.75 35.31
CA TYR A 169 -2.42 -12.92 36.72
C TYR A 169 -3.41 -12.22 37.69
N PRO A 170 -3.54 -12.70 38.91
CA PRO A 170 -4.36 -12.01 39.92
C PRO A 170 -3.98 -10.53 40.05
N ALA A 171 -4.97 -9.66 40.06
CA ALA A 171 -4.82 -8.21 40.16
C ALA A 171 -3.95 -7.54 39.06
N ALA A 172 -3.63 -8.24 37.97
CA ALA A 172 -2.90 -7.65 36.85
C ALA A 172 -3.72 -6.58 36.16
N VAL A 173 -3.08 -5.47 35.81
CA VAL A 173 -3.68 -4.40 34.98
C VAL A 173 -2.90 -4.29 33.69
N THR A 174 -3.60 -4.46 32.57
CA THR A 174 -3.01 -4.36 31.24
C THR A 174 -3.78 -3.34 30.40
N ILE A 175 -3.09 -2.33 29.88
CA ILE A 175 -3.67 -1.40 28.91
C ILE A 175 -3.33 -1.93 27.52
N ALA A 176 -4.32 -2.13 26.66
CA ALA A 176 -4.12 -2.60 25.30
C ALA A 176 -4.78 -1.66 24.29
N THR A 177 -4.07 -1.30 23.23
CA THR A 177 -4.73 -0.74 22.05
C THR A 177 -5.52 -1.83 21.34
N ASN A 178 -6.56 -1.46 20.65
CA ASN A 178 -7.59 -2.32 20.08
C ASN A 178 -7.07 -3.59 19.37
N MET A 179 -5.98 -3.50 18.62
CA MET A 179 -5.45 -4.62 17.82
C MET A 179 -4.30 -5.37 18.50
N ALA A 180 -3.77 -4.85 19.60
CA ALA A 180 -2.68 -5.50 20.33
C ALA A 180 -3.16 -6.80 21.01
N GLY A 181 -2.37 -7.87 20.89
CA GLY A 181 -2.71 -9.19 21.42
C GLY A 181 -3.81 -9.93 20.64
N ARG A 182 -4.16 -9.51 19.42
CA ARG A 182 -5.11 -10.25 18.57
C ARG A 182 -4.50 -11.61 18.17
N GLY A 183 -5.32 -12.67 18.26
CA GLY A 183 -4.88 -14.04 17.96
C GLY A 183 -4.21 -14.75 19.14
N THR A 184 -3.99 -14.05 20.27
CA THR A 184 -3.48 -14.66 21.51
C THR A 184 -4.58 -14.75 22.55
N ASP A 185 -4.53 -15.82 23.36
CA ASP A 185 -5.45 -16.03 24.47
C ASP A 185 -4.87 -15.46 25.77
N ILE A 186 -5.73 -14.86 26.61
CA ILE A 186 -5.36 -14.42 27.95
C ILE A 186 -5.75 -15.55 28.89
N MET A 187 -4.75 -16.32 29.34
CA MET A 187 -4.96 -17.41 30.28
C MET A 187 -5.16 -16.87 31.68
N LEU A 188 -6.30 -17.22 32.30
CA LEU A 188 -6.58 -16.86 33.70
C LEU A 188 -5.56 -17.53 34.64
N GLY A 189 -4.98 -16.76 35.56
CA GLY A 189 -3.86 -17.20 36.38
C GLY A 189 -2.48 -17.04 35.73
N GLY A 190 -2.41 -16.51 34.50
CA GLY A 190 -1.19 -16.37 33.71
C GLY A 190 -0.88 -17.59 32.85
N SER A 191 0.12 -17.50 31.96
CA SER A 191 0.53 -18.60 31.10
C SER A 191 1.62 -19.46 31.75
N TRP A 192 1.27 -20.63 32.25
CA TRP A 192 2.24 -21.59 32.78
C TRP A 192 3.22 -22.09 31.70
N GLN A 193 2.77 -22.15 30.45
CA GLN A 193 3.63 -22.51 29.30
C GLN A 193 4.76 -21.50 29.11
N ALA A 194 4.45 -20.20 29.23
CA ALA A 194 5.45 -19.14 29.12
C ALA A 194 6.45 -19.20 30.29
N GLU A 195 5.97 -19.55 31.50
CA GLU A 195 6.83 -19.75 32.67
C GLU A 195 7.79 -20.93 32.47
N VAL A 196 7.31 -22.06 31.94
CA VAL A 196 8.14 -23.22 31.60
C VAL A 196 9.13 -22.89 30.47
N ALA A 197 8.70 -22.16 29.45
CA ALA A 197 9.57 -21.78 28.33
C ALA A 197 10.68 -20.80 28.72
N ALA A 198 10.53 -20.07 29.82
CA ALA A 198 11.56 -19.19 30.37
C ALA A 198 12.69 -19.93 31.13
N LEU A 199 12.53 -21.24 31.37
CA LEU A 199 13.54 -22.06 32.02
C LEU A 199 14.42 -22.78 31.00
N GLU A 200 15.74 -22.83 31.27
CA GLU A 200 16.67 -23.65 30.50
C GLU A 200 16.56 -25.11 30.94
N ALA A 201 16.04 -26.00 30.08
CA ALA A 201 15.86 -27.45 30.33
C ALA A 201 15.09 -27.78 31.62
N PRO A 202 13.79 -27.45 31.73
CA PRO A 202 13.00 -27.67 32.95
C PRO A 202 12.81 -29.16 33.21
N THR A 203 12.94 -29.57 34.49
CA THR A 203 12.65 -30.93 34.94
C THR A 203 11.15 -31.18 35.01
N GLU A 204 10.71 -32.45 34.98
CA GLU A 204 9.28 -32.80 35.14
C GLU A 204 8.71 -32.32 36.46
N GLU A 205 9.51 -32.34 37.55
CA GLU A 205 9.11 -31.83 38.85
C GLU A 205 8.87 -30.32 38.84
N GLN A 206 9.76 -29.56 38.19
CA GLN A 206 9.58 -28.10 38.03
C GLN A 206 8.34 -27.76 37.22
N ILE A 207 8.08 -28.50 36.13
CA ILE A 207 6.87 -28.34 35.34
C ILE A 207 5.61 -28.63 36.14
N ALA A 208 5.63 -29.71 36.96
CA ALA A 208 4.52 -30.06 37.83
C ALA A 208 4.26 -28.99 38.90
N GLN A 209 5.32 -28.43 39.50
CA GLN A 209 5.20 -27.35 40.48
C GLN A 209 4.61 -26.08 39.83
N ILE A 210 5.11 -25.65 38.67
CA ILE A 210 4.58 -24.48 37.94
C ILE A 210 3.10 -24.66 37.63
N LYS A 211 2.69 -25.86 37.20
CA LYS A 211 1.27 -26.15 36.95
C LYS A 211 0.42 -26.10 38.24
N ALA A 212 0.93 -26.62 39.35
CA ALA A 212 0.23 -26.55 40.62
C ALA A 212 0.05 -25.11 41.11
N ASP A 213 1.11 -24.30 41.03
CA ASP A 213 1.06 -22.88 41.38
C ASP A 213 0.14 -22.09 40.47
N TRP A 214 0.16 -22.41 39.17
CA TRP A 214 -0.78 -21.84 38.19
C TRP A 214 -2.23 -22.20 38.56
N GLN A 215 -2.53 -23.45 38.92
CA GLN A 215 -3.88 -23.87 39.28
C GLN A 215 -4.43 -23.06 40.45
N VAL A 216 -3.62 -22.80 41.45
CA VAL A 216 -4.01 -21.97 42.62
C VAL A 216 -4.34 -20.53 42.17
N ARG A 217 -3.50 -19.94 41.32
CA ARG A 217 -3.76 -18.60 40.75
C ARG A 217 -5.01 -18.57 39.87
N HIS A 218 -5.19 -19.59 39.04
CA HIS A 218 -6.33 -19.75 38.17
C HIS A 218 -7.65 -19.79 38.96
N ASP A 219 -7.71 -20.64 39.98
CA ASP A 219 -8.91 -20.77 40.82
C ASP A 219 -9.20 -19.48 41.60
N ALA A 220 -8.18 -18.78 42.07
CA ALA A 220 -8.34 -17.48 42.70
C ALA A 220 -8.92 -16.42 41.73
N VAL A 221 -8.48 -16.37 40.48
CA VAL A 221 -9.00 -15.46 39.48
C VAL A 221 -10.44 -15.83 39.08
N LEU A 222 -10.76 -17.11 38.98
CA LEU A 222 -12.15 -17.55 38.76
C LEU A 222 -13.07 -17.11 39.88
N ALA A 223 -12.64 -17.29 41.14
CA ALA A 223 -13.38 -16.87 42.33
C ALA A 223 -13.57 -15.34 42.38
N ALA A 224 -12.57 -14.57 41.92
CA ALA A 224 -12.66 -13.11 41.81
C ALA A 224 -13.59 -12.62 40.67
N GLY A 225 -14.12 -13.52 39.84
CA GLY A 225 -15.04 -13.20 38.75
C GLY A 225 -14.41 -13.17 37.36
N GLY A 226 -13.22 -13.74 37.16
CA GLY A 226 -12.51 -13.82 35.88
C GLY A 226 -11.96 -12.49 35.42
N LEU A 227 -11.67 -12.37 34.12
CA LEU A 227 -11.12 -11.16 33.53
C LEU A 227 -12.18 -10.05 33.41
N HIS A 228 -11.86 -8.85 33.89
CA HIS A 228 -12.68 -7.65 33.67
C HIS A 228 -12.16 -6.82 32.49
N ILE A 229 -13.07 -6.43 31.59
CA ILE A 229 -12.76 -5.59 30.43
C ILE A 229 -13.29 -4.18 30.67
N ILE A 230 -12.41 -3.19 30.54
CA ILE A 230 -12.77 -1.76 30.52
C ILE A 230 -12.57 -1.25 29.10
N GLY A 231 -13.64 -0.77 28.45
CA GLY A 231 -13.53 0.01 27.23
C GLY A 231 -13.50 1.50 27.57
N THR A 232 -12.47 2.22 27.15
CA THR A 232 -12.34 3.66 27.43
C THR A 232 -13.17 4.54 26.50
N GLU A 233 -13.60 4.00 25.37
CA GLU A 233 -14.45 4.62 24.37
C GLU A 233 -15.20 3.55 23.57
N ARG A 234 -16.28 3.92 22.88
CA ARG A 234 -16.90 3.08 21.87
C ARG A 234 -16.19 3.29 20.53
N HIS A 235 -15.94 2.19 19.82
CA HIS A 235 -15.40 2.23 18.48
C HIS A 235 -16.48 2.61 17.46
N GLU A 236 -16.09 3.01 16.28
CA GLU A 236 -17.01 3.27 15.17
C GLU A 236 -17.78 2.02 14.72
N SER A 237 -17.23 0.82 14.94
CA SER A 237 -17.85 -0.46 14.64
C SER A 237 -18.13 -1.27 15.90
N ARG A 238 -19.37 -1.73 16.05
CA ARG A 238 -19.80 -2.64 17.14
C ARG A 238 -19.01 -3.95 17.12
N ARG A 239 -18.56 -4.38 15.95
CA ARG A 239 -17.70 -5.57 15.78
C ARG A 239 -16.44 -5.48 16.62
N ILE A 240 -15.83 -4.31 16.66
CA ILE A 240 -14.59 -4.08 17.42
C ILE A 240 -14.87 -4.08 18.92
N ASP A 241 -15.95 -3.46 19.36
CA ASP A 241 -16.39 -3.52 20.76
C ASP A 241 -16.64 -4.97 21.20
N ASN A 242 -17.27 -5.77 20.35
CA ASN A 242 -17.51 -7.19 20.61
C ASN A 242 -16.21 -8.01 20.65
N GLN A 243 -15.21 -7.67 19.81
CA GLN A 243 -13.89 -8.30 19.88
C GLN A 243 -13.16 -7.97 21.19
N LEU A 244 -13.30 -6.74 21.69
CA LEU A 244 -12.74 -6.36 22.99
C LEU A 244 -13.43 -7.13 24.12
N ARG A 245 -14.77 -7.12 24.18
CA ARG A 245 -15.55 -7.90 25.16
C ARG A 245 -15.22 -9.39 25.12
N GLY A 246 -15.03 -9.93 23.90
CA GLY A 246 -14.74 -11.34 23.65
C GLY A 246 -13.36 -11.80 24.11
N ARG A 247 -12.54 -10.93 24.70
CA ARG A 247 -11.31 -11.33 25.38
C ARG A 247 -11.56 -11.91 26.76
N SER A 248 -12.75 -11.68 27.32
CA SER A 248 -13.22 -12.21 28.61
C SER A 248 -14.39 -13.16 28.41
N GLY A 249 -14.61 -14.07 29.35
CA GLY A 249 -15.72 -15.02 29.36
C GLY A 249 -15.62 -16.10 28.29
N ARG A 250 -14.41 -16.58 28.01
CA ARG A 250 -14.14 -17.63 27.03
C ARG A 250 -14.40 -19.01 27.63
N GLN A 251 -14.86 -19.95 26.81
CA GLN A 251 -15.09 -21.36 27.18
C GLN A 251 -15.93 -21.56 28.46
N GLY A 252 -16.87 -20.63 28.72
CA GLY A 252 -17.72 -20.70 29.90
C GLY A 252 -17.09 -20.16 31.18
N ASP A 253 -15.94 -19.49 31.10
CA ASP A 253 -15.33 -18.82 32.27
C ASP A 253 -16.15 -17.60 32.67
N PRO A 254 -16.15 -17.22 33.96
CA PRO A 254 -16.71 -15.96 34.40
C PRO A 254 -15.92 -14.79 33.83
N GLY A 255 -16.55 -13.64 33.75
CA GLY A 255 -15.94 -12.40 33.28
C GLY A 255 -16.92 -11.27 33.33
N SER A 256 -16.43 -10.06 33.06
CA SER A 256 -17.29 -8.89 32.99
C SER A 256 -16.71 -7.85 32.03
N SER A 257 -17.56 -6.99 31.52
CA SER A 257 -17.15 -5.85 30.71
C SER A 257 -17.95 -4.60 31.03
N ARG A 258 -17.32 -3.42 30.93
CA ARG A 258 -17.96 -2.12 31.03
C ARG A 258 -17.28 -1.10 30.12
N PHE A 259 -18.07 -0.25 29.48
CA PHE A 259 -17.56 0.90 28.72
C PHE A 259 -17.75 2.18 29.51
N TYR A 260 -16.71 2.99 29.56
CA TYR A 260 -16.66 4.31 30.15
C TYR A 260 -16.54 5.34 29.02
N LEU A 261 -17.53 6.22 28.92
CA LEU A 261 -17.67 7.16 27.82
C LEU A 261 -17.69 8.59 28.33
N SER A 262 -17.29 9.53 27.52
CA SER A 262 -17.49 10.96 27.79
C SER A 262 -18.20 11.64 26.62
N MET A 263 -18.87 12.77 26.88
CA MET A 263 -19.45 13.60 25.82
C MET A 263 -18.38 14.22 24.91
N GLU A 264 -17.10 14.15 25.32
CA GLU A 264 -15.96 14.64 24.56
C GLU A 264 -15.36 13.60 23.64
N ASP A 265 -15.75 12.31 23.74
CA ASP A 265 -15.27 11.25 22.88
C ASP A 265 -15.67 11.48 21.42
N ALA A 266 -14.84 11.05 20.47
CA ALA A 266 -15.03 11.33 19.04
C ALA A 266 -16.40 10.87 18.52
N LEU A 267 -16.82 9.66 18.85
CA LEU A 267 -18.13 9.13 18.45
C LEU A 267 -19.28 9.96 19.07
N MET A 268 -19.12 10.37 20.33
CA MET A 268 -20.14 11.15 21.03
C MET A 268 -20.29 12.56 20.44
N ARG A 269 -19.19 13.19 20.03
CA ARG A 269 -19.21 14.51 19.35
C ARG A 269 -19.98 14.50 18.03
N ILE A 270 -19.94 13.38 17.29
CA ILE A 270 -20.69 13.26 16.02
C ILE A 270 -22.21 13.30 16.26
N PHE A 271 -22.70 12.78 17.39
CA PHE A 271 -24.13 12.59 17.68
C PHE A 271 -24.68 13.48 18.80
N ALA A 272 -23.83 13.91 19.73
CA ALA A 272 -24.22 14.80 20.79
C ALA A 272 -24.00 16.26 20.35
N SER A 273 -25.05 16.87 19.79
CA SER A 273 -25.00 18.31 19.55
C SER A 273 -24.80 19.05 20.88
N ASP A 274 -24.22 20.27 20.85
CA ASP A 274 -24.09 21.16 22.01
C ASP A 274 -25.41 21.34 22.77
N ARG A 275 -26.56 21.15 22.10
CA ARG A 275 -27.89 21.15 22.68
C ARG A 275 -28.11 20.00 23.66
N VAL A 276 -27.63 18.80 23.35
CA VAL A 276 -27.78 17.61 24.22
C VAL A 276 -26.92 17.78 25.46
N SER A 277 -25.66 18.23 25.31
CA SER A 277 -24.77 18.55 26.44
C SER A 277 -25.34 19.66 27.31
N GLY A 278 -25.91 20.71 26.70
CA GLY A 278 -26.58 21.82 27.40
C GLY A 278 -27.87 21.39 28.12
N MET A 279 -28.66 20.47 27.53
CA MET A 279 -29.86 19.94 28.14
C MET A 279 -29.53 19.03 29.34
N MET A 280 -28.47 18.21 29.23
CA MET A 280 -28.00 17.37 30.35
C MET A 280 -27.49 18.15 31.55
N ARG A 281 -26.74 19.25 31.31
CA ARG A 281 -26.38 20.19 32.37
C ARG A 281 -27.58 20.84 33.05
N LYS A 282 -28.60 21.19 32.28
CA LYS A 282 -29.86 21.73 32.83
C LYS A 282 -30.71 20.75 33.62
N LEU A 283 -30.56 19.43 33.36
CA LEU A 283 -31.21 18.35 34.12
C LEU A 283 -30.57 18.11 35.49
N GLY A 284 -29.57 18.92 35.89
CA GLY A 284 -29.04 18.91 37.25
C GLY A 284 -27.96 17.85 37.52
N MET A 285 -27.28 17.35 36.49
CA MET A 285 -26.15 16.45 36.69
C MET A 285 -25.04 17.17 37.47
N LYS A 286 -24.57 16.53 38.52
CA LYS A 286 -23.41 17.01 39.28
C LYS A 286 -22.12 16.54 38.62
N PRO A 287 -21.04 17.31 38.72
CA PRO A 287 -19.72 16.85 38.30
C PRO A 287 -19.37 15.49 38.94
N GLY A 288 -18.89 14.55 38.14
CA GLY A 288 -18.54 13.20 38.56
C GLY A 288 -19.70 12.18 38.61
N GLU A 289 -20.95 12.61 38.36
CA GLU A 289 -22.08 11.66 38.24
C GLU A 289 -22.11 11.06 36.81
N ALA A 290 -22.21 9.73 36.75
CA ALA A 290 -22.37 9.02 35.49
C ALA A 290 -23.84 8.91 35.12
N ILE A 291 -24.13 8.98 33.83
CA ILE A 291 -25.42 8.59 33.28
C ILE A 291 -25.37 7.07 33.01
N GLU A 292 -26.16 6.33 33.77
CA GLU A 292 -26.38 4.91 33.53
C GLU A 292 -27.85 4.68 33.18
N HIS A 293 -28.19 4.64 31.89
CA HIS A 293 -29.55 4.42 31.46
C HIS A 293 -29.59 3.58 30.16
N PRO A 294 -30.41 2.52 30.08
CA PRO A 294 -30.53 1.66 28.90
C PRO A 294 -30.86 2.41 27.61
N TRP A 295 -31.57 3.53 27.72
CA TRP A 295 -31.90 4.38 26.57
C TRP A 295 -30.65 5.04 25.96
N VAL A 296 -29.71 5.47 26.78
CA VAL A 296 -28.43 6.05 26.34
C VAL A 296 -27.59 5.01 25.59
N THR A 297 -27.45 3.81 26.17
CA THR A 297 -26.75 2.68 25.51
C THR A 297 -27.39 2.34 24.16
N LYS A 298 -28.73 2.35 24.08
CA LYS A 298 -29.46 2.13 22.81
C LYS A 298 -29.22 3.26 21.80
N ALA A 299 -29.16 4.50 22.26
CA ALA A 299 -28.89 5.66 21.40
C ALA A 299 -27.46 5.57 20.82
N ILE A 300 -26.46 5.21 21.63
CA ILE A 300 -25.08 5.00 21.20
C ILE A 300 -25.00 3.87 20.17
N ALA A 301 -25.65 2.73 20.43
CA ALA A 301 -25.69 1.62 19.47
C ALA A 301 -26.35 2.00 18.13
N ASN A 302 -27.37 2.87 18.15
CA ASN A 302 -27.98 3.41 16.93
C ASN A 302 -27.02 4.36 16.19
N ALA A 303 -26.26 5.14 16.93
CA ALA A 303 -25.24 6.02 16.39
C ALA A 303 -24.15 5.22 15.68
N GLN A 304 -23.61 4.17 16.32
CA GLN A 304 -22.64 3.26 15.72
C GLN A 304 -23.19 2.63 14.42
N ARG A 305 -24.43 2.15 14.41
CA ARG A 305 -25.07 1.61 13.20
C ARG A 305 -25.11 2.61 12.04
N LYS A 306 -25.34 3.88 12.31
CA LYS A 306 -25.30 4.92 11.27
C LYS A 306 -23.89 5.14 10.71
N VAL A 307 -22.87 5.12 11.57
CA VAL A 307 -21.46 5.21 11.13
C VAL A 307 -21.08 3.98 10.32
N GLU A 308 -21.41 2.78 10.81
CA GLU A 308 -21.19 1.51 10.10
C GLU A 308 -21.84 1.54 8.70
N SER A 309 -23.10 1.98 8.60
CA SER A 309 -23.81 2.10 7.31
C SER A 309 -23.10 3.09 6.37
N ARG A 310 -22.72 4.27 6.87
CA ARG A 310 -22.00 5.26 6.07
C ARG A 310 -20.66 4.72 5.57
N ASN A 311 -19.89 4.06 6.44
CA ASN A 311 -18.62 3.47 6.08
C ASN A 311 -18.78 2.33 5.07
N PHE A 312 -19.85 1.53 5.20
CA PHE A 312 -20.23 0.53 4.21
C PHE A 312 -20.55 1.17 2.85
N ASP A 313 -21.38 2.24 2.84
CA ASP A 313 -21.73 2.93 1.59
C ASP A 313 -20.48 3.50 0.88
N ILE A 314 -19.54 4.06 1.64
CA ILE A 314 -18.25 4.53 1.09
C ILE A 314 -17.46 3.36 0.49
N ARG A 315 -17.32 2.23 1.21
CA ARG A 315 -16.62 1.04 0.70
C ARG A 315 -17.29 0.47 -0.54
N LYS A 316 -18.63 0.43 -0.55
CA LYS A 316 -19.42 -0.01 -1.70
C LYS A 316 -19.22 0.90 -2.91
N GLN A 317 -19.22 2.20 -2.71
CA GLN A 317 -18.99 3.17 -3.78
C GLN A 317 -17.58 3.02 -4.38
N LEU A 318 -16.54 2.87 -3.53
CA LEU A 318 -15.18 2.61 -4.01
C LEU A 318 -15.09 1.32 -4.81
N LEU A 319 -15.78 0.26 -4.35
CA LEU A 319 -15.82 -1.01 -5.07
C LEU A 319 -16.49 -0.89 -6.44
N GLU A 320 -17.58 -0.12 -6.55
CA GLU A 320 -18.27 0.10 -7.84
C GLU A 320 -17.37 0.77 -8.89
N TYR A 321 -16.44 1.64 -8.48
CA TYR A 321 -15.41 2.17 -9.37
C TYR A 321 -14.33 1.14 -9.70
N ASP A 322 -13.87 0.38 -8.70
CA ASP A 322 -12.85 -0.64 -8.90
C ASP A 322 -13.35 -1.83 -9.74
N ASP A 323 -14.65 -2.14 -9.72
CA ASP A 323 -15.25 -3.18 -10.55
C ASP A 323 -15.02 -2.92 -12.04
N VAL A 324 -15.08 -1.67 -12.49
CA VAL A 324 -14.80 -1.29 -13.88
C VAL A 324 -13.33 -1.59 -14.25
N ALA A 325 -12.39 -1.17 -13.38
CA ALA A 325 -10.97 -1.47 -13.58
C ALA A 325 -10.69 -2.98 -13.49
N ASN A 326 -11.44 -3.71 -12.65
CA ASN A 326 -11.32 -5.14 -12.50
C ASN A 326 -11.78 -5.94 -13.74
N ASP A 327 -12.84 -5.50 -14.40
CA ASP A 327 -13.31 -6.12 -15.64
C ASP A 327 -12.28 -5.93 -16.77
N GLN A 328 -11.71 -4.74 -16.89
CA GLN A 328 -10.62 -4.46 -17.83
C GLN A 328 -9.36 -5.28 -17.49
N ARG A 329 -9.01 -5.37 -16.19
CA ARG A 329 -7.90 -6.20 -15.71
C ARG A 329 -8.06 -7.67 -16.13
N ARG A 330 -9.26 -8.23 -15.95
CA ARG A 330 -9.53 -9.61 -16.38
C ARG A 330 -9.30 -9.78 -17.87
N ALA A 331 -9.78 -8.87 -18.70
CA ALA A 331 -9.56 -8.93 -20.14
C ALA A 331 -8.07 -8.91 -20.50
N ILE A 332 -7.30 -7.97 -19.92
CA ILE A 332 -5.86 -7.85 -20.17
C ILE A 332 -5.08 -9.07 -19.68
N TYR A 333 -5.36 -9.56 -18.46
CA TYR A 333 -4.64 -10.73 -17.94
C TYR A 333 -5.01 -12.03 -18.68
N THR A 334 -6.23 -12.18 -19.17
CA THR A 334 -6.61 -13.29 -20.03
C THR A 334 -5.82 -13.25 -21.34
N GLN A 335 -5.79 -12.12 -22.03
CA GLN A 335 -4.99 -11.96 -23.26
C GLN A 335 -3.49 -12.18 -23.00
N ARG A 336 -2.98 -11.65 -21.89
CA ARG A 336 -1.58 -11.85 -21.50
C ARG A 336 -1.23 -13.31 -21.26
N ASN A 337 -2.10 -14.07 -20.60
CA ASN A 337 -1.91 -15.49 -20.37
C ASN A 337 -1.99 -16.28 -21.68
N GLU A 338 -2.96 -15.97 -22.54
CA GLU A 338 -3.05 -16.56 -23.88
C GLU A 338 -1.77 -16.33 -24.68
N LEU A 339 -1.23 -15.10 -24.66
CA LEU A 339 0.05 -14.80 -25.30
C LEU A 339 1.22 -15.59 -24.69
N LEU A 340 1.22 -15.85 -23.39
CA LEU A 340 2.26 -16.67 -22.74
C LEU A 340 2.18 -18.15 -23.14
N ASP A 341 1.00 -18.68 -23.31
CA ASP A 341 0.74 -20.09 -23.58
C ASP A 341 0.90 -20.44 -25.08
N VAL A 342 0.55 -19.53 -25.98
CA VAL A 342 0.64 -19.74 -27.43
C VAL A 342 2.10 -19.76 -27.89
N SER A 343 2.46 -20.75 -28.71
CA SER A 343 3.80 -20.86 -29.31
C SER A 343 3.97 -20.04 -30.59
N ASP A 344 2.90 -19.86 -31.37
CA ASP A 344 2.90 -19.13 -32.64
C ASP A 344 1.87 -18.00 -32.61
N VAL A 345 2.34 -16.78 -32.80
CA VAL A 345 1.54 -15.55 -32.81
C VAL A 345 1.42 -14.93 -34.21
N SER A 346 1.89 -15.61 -35.25
CA SER A 346 1.96 -15.08 -36.62
C SER A 346 0.59 -14.64 -37.17
N ASP A 347 -0.45 -15.45 -36.97
CA ASP A 347 -1.80 -15.12 -37.41
C ASP A 347 -2.33 -13.88 -36.68
N THR A 348 -2.05 -13.77 -35.39
CA THR A 348 -2.43 -12.60 -34.59
C THR A 348 -1.72 -11.35 -35.07
N ILE A 349 -0.40 -11.40 -35.32
CA ILE A 349 0.38 -10.28 -35.86
C ILE A 349 -0.12 -9.87 -37.23
N ASN A 350 -0.42 -10.80 -38.11
CA ASN A 350 -0.96 -10.50 -39.44
C ASN A 350 -2.33 -9.82 -39.37
N SER A 351 -3.22 -10.29 -38.51
CA SER A 351 -4.53 -9.66 -38.30
C SER A 351 -4.39 -8.25 -37.72
N ILE A 352 -3.53 -8.05 -36.71
CA ILE A 352 -3.27 -6.73 -36.14
C ILE A 352 -2.66 -5.78 -37.19
N ARG A 353 -1.76 -6.29 -38.02
CA ARG A 353 -1.14 -5.51 -39.13
C ARG A 353 -2.19 -5.02 -40.12
N GLU A 354 -3.10 -5.91 -40.53
CA GLU A 354 -4.20 -5.54 -41.43
C GLU A 354 -5.05 -4.42 -40.82
N ASP A 355 -5.45 -4.55 -39.54
CA ASP A 355 -6.22 -3.54 -38.83
C ASP A 355 -5.49 -2.19 -38.76
N VAL A 356 -4.20 -2.19 -38.40
CA VAL A 356 -3.38 -0.97 -38.24
C VAL A 356 -3.16 -0.27 -39.60
N PHE A 357 -2.80 -1.04 -40.62
CA PHE A 357 -2.59 -0.45 -41.96
C PHE A 357 -3.90 0.09 -42.53
N LYS A 358 -5.02 -0.63 -42.37
CA LYS A 358 -6.33 -0.17 -42.78
C LYS A 358 -6.71 1.15 -42.10
N ALA A 359 -6.58 1.23 -40.76
CA ALA A 359 -6.86 2.44 -40.00
C ALA A 359 -5.92 3.60 -40.40
N THR A 360 -4.65 3.29 -40.68
CA THR A 360 -3.68 4.29 -41.14
C THR A 360 -4.05 4.85 -42.52
N ILE A 361 -4.41 3.96 -43.45
CA ILE A 361 -4.83 4.39 -44.82
C ILE A 361 -6.12 5.18 -44.74
N ASP A 362 -7.11 4.77 -43.92
CA ASP A 362 -8.40 5.47 -43.76
C ASP A 362 -8.23 6.92 -43.29
N ALA A 363 -7.19 7.23 -42.55
CA ALA A 363 -6.91 8.60 -42.10
C ALA A 363 -6.50 9.55 -43.22
N TYR A 364 -5.89 9.03 -44.28
CA TYR A 364 -5.40 9.81 -45.41
C TYR A 364 -6.21 9.60 -46.70
N ILE A 365 -6.82 8.43 -46.84
CA ILE A 365 -7.70 8.04 -47.91
C ILE A 365 -9.02 7.60 -47.29
N PRO A 366 -9.96 8.52 -47.03
CA PRO A 366 -11.24 8.15 -46.42
C PRO A 366 -12.00 7.14 -47.29
N PRO A 367 -12.63 6.11 -46.69
CA PRO A 367 -13.39 5.11 -47.46
C PRO A 367 -14.45 5.74 -48.36
N GLN A 368 -14.54 5.24 -49.60
CA GLN A 368 -15.49 5.70 -50.62
C GLN A 368 -15.32 7.20 -50.99
N SER A 369 -14.13 7.76 -50.78
CA SER A 369 -13.82 9.14 -51.15
C SER A 369 -13.30 9.23 -52.61
N LEU A 370 -13.41 10.43 -53.19
CA LEU A 370 -12.82 10.73 -54.49
C LEU A 370 -11.30 10.94 -54.32
N GLU A 371 -10.56 10.61 -55.37
CA GLU A 371 -9.09 10.74 -55.43
C GLU A 371 -8.59 12.14 -55.07
N GLU A 372 -9.38 13.18 -55.44
CA GLU A 372 -9.10 14.58 -55.10
C GLU A 372 -9.04 14.87 -53.59
N MET A 373 -9.61 13.98 -52.77
CA MET A 373 -9.61 14.08 -51.29
C MET A 373 -8.46 13.31 -50.64
N TRP A 374 -7.65 12.61 -51.41
CA TRP A 374 -6.59 11.76 -50.91
C TRP A 374 -5.32 12.55 -50.58
N ASP A 375 -4.80 12.40 -49.37
CA ASP A 375 -3.51 12.96 -49.01
C ASP A 375 -2.40 11.91 -49.18
N ILE A 376 -2.01 11.68 -50.44
CA ILE A 376 -0.98 10.70 -50.79
C ILE A 376 0.40 11.07 -50.21
N PRO A 377 0.88 12.33 -50.29
CA PRO A 377 2.16 12.70 -49.67
C PRO A 377 2.18 12.45 -48.16
N GLY A 378 1.11 12.81 -47.45
CA GLY A 378 0.98 12.57 -46.03
C GLY A 378 0.97 11.08 -45.68
N LEU A 379 0.29 10.23 -46.47
CA LEU A 379 0.30 8.78 -46.32
C LEU A 379 1.71 8.20 -46.53
N GLN A 380 2.42 8.61 -47.60
CA GLN A 380 3.78 8.13 -47.86
C GLN A 380 4.75 8.48 -46.71
N GLU A 381 4.67 9.73 -46.22
CA GLU A 381 5.46 10.16 -45.08
C GLU A 381 5.14 9.35 -43.81
N ARG A 382 3.87 9.10 -43.57
CA ARG A 382 3.42 8.31 -42.42
C ARG A 382 3.90 6.86 -42.48
N LEU A 383 3.75 6.21 -43.65
CA LEU A 383 4.21 4.84 -43.88
C LEU A 383 5.72 4.71 -43.68
N LYS A 384 6.48 5.68 -44.15
CA LYS A 384 7.94 5.74 -43.97
C LYS A 384 8.30 5.95 -42.50
N ASN A 385 7.73 6.94 -41.83
CA ASN A 385 8.12 7.32 -40.47
C ASN A 385 7.68 6.29 -39.42
N ASP A 386 6.52 5.67 -39.58
CA ASP A 386 5.95 4.81 -38.58
C ASP A 386 6.18 3.32 -38.82
N PHE A 387 6.36 2.90 -40.08
CA PHE A 387 6.52 1.48 -40.42
C PHE A 387 7.80 1.18 -41.24
N ASP A 388 8.66 2.17 -41.46
CA ASP A 388 9.87 2.02 -42.27
C ASP A 388 9.56 1.47 -43.68
N LEU A 389 8.43 1.90 -44.24
CA LEU A 389 7.90 1.41 -45.51
C LEU A 389 7.87 2.53 -46.55
N GLU A 390 8.84 2.52 -47.47
CA GLU A 390 8.92 3.48 -48.55
C GLU A 390 8.21 2.92 -49.81
N LEU A 391 7.06 3.48 -50.13
CA LEU A 391 6.26 3.07 -51.30
C LEU A 391 6.08 4.23 -52.26
N PRO A 392 6.31 4.04 -53.57
CA PRO A 392 6.11 5.08 -54.58
C PRO A 392 4.63 5.18 -55.00
N ILE A 393 3.73 5.49 -54.04
CA ILE A 393 2.27 5.47 -54.28
C ILE A 393 1.87 6.47 -55.34
N ALA A 394 2.44 7.68 -55.35
CA ALA A 394 2.17 8.68 -56.36
C ALA A 394 2.52 8.19 -57.78
N GLU A 395 3.67 7.48 -57.93
CA GLU A 395 4.04 6.91 -59.23
C GLU A 395 3.12 5.76 -59.65
N TRP A 396 2.53 5.03 -58.72
CA TRP A 396 1.57 3.96 -59.07
C TRP A 396 0.28 4.55 -59.64
N LEU A 397 -0.22 5.61 -59.01
CA LEU A 397 -1.41 6.32 -59.48
C LEU A 397 -1.18 6.98 -60.85
N ASP A 398 0.00 7.57 -61.08
CA ASP A 398 0.35 8.15 -62.40
C ASP A 398 0.46 7.10 -63.51
N LYS A 399 0.96 5.90 -63.19
CA LYS A 399 1.19 4.83 -64.19
C LYS A 399 -0.04 3.97 -64.45
N GLU A 400 -0.92 3.85 -63.49
CA GLU A 400 -2.10 2.96 -63.49
C GLU A 400 -3.37 3.76 -63.15
N PRO A 401 -3.96 4.48 -64.15
CA PRO A 401 -5.16 5.32 -63.91
C PRO A 401 -6.40 4.54 -63.48
N GLU A 402 -6.40 3.21 -63.61
CA GLU A 402 -7.47 2.32 -63.16
C GLU A 402 -7.26 1.79 -61.74
N LEU A 403 -6.23 2.27 -61.03
CA LEU A 403 -5.95 1.86 -59.64
C LEU A 403 -6.96 2.51 -58.68
N HIS A 404 -7.98 1.76 -58.31
CA HIS A 404 -9.03 2.22 -57.39
C HIS A 404 -8.60 2.09 -55.91
N GLU A 405 -9.32 2.75 -55.03
CA GLU A 405 -9.08 2.78 -53.59
C GLU A 405 -8.83 1.38 -53.01
N GLU A 406 -9.70 0.41 -53.27
CA GLU A 406 -9.61 -0.94 -52.71
C GLU A 406 -8.33 -1.67 -53.16
N THR A 407 -8.01 -1.59 -54.45
CA THR A 407 -6.81 -2.23 -55.02
C THR A 407 -5.52 -1.55 -54.55
N LEU A 408 -5.55 -0.25 -54.31
CA LEU A 408 -4.43 0.48 -53.72
C LEU A 408 -4.18 0.03 -52.27
N ARG A 409 -5.24 -0.11 -51.46
CA ARG A 409 -5.18 -0.58 -50.10
C ARG A 409 -4.60 -2.00 -50.03
N GLU A 410 -5.11 -2.90 -50.83
CA GLU A 410 -4.61 -4.28 -50.90
C GLU A 410 -3.13 -4.31 -51.30
N ARG A 411 -2.71 -3.47 -52.26
CA ARG A 411 -1.32 -3.39 -52.70
C ARG A 411 -0.39 -2.87 -51.58
N ILE A 412 -0.78 -1.83 -50.84
CA ILE A 412 -0.01 -1.30 -49.72
C ILE A 412 0.14 -2.40 -48.62
N LEU A 413 -0.95 -3.08 -48.28
CA LEU A 413 -0.95 -4.15 -47.31
C LEU A 413 -0.06 -5.33 -47.76
N ALA A 414 -0.18 -5.77 -49.01
CA ALA A 414 0.64 -6.83 -49.59
C ALA A 414 2.14 -6.49 -49.53
N GLN A 415 2.51 -5.27 -49.84
CA GLN A 415 3.90 -4.81 -49.74
C GLN A 415 4.40 -4.79 -48.28
N SER A 416 3.56 -4.41 -47.33
CA SER A 416 3.92 -4.45 -45.90
C SER A 416 4.18 -5.88 -45.41
N ILE A 417 3.38 -6.84 -45.87
CA ILE A 417 3.53 -8.26 -45.56
C ILE A 417 4.81 -8.80 -46.21
N GLU A 418 5.04 -8.49 -47.49
CA GLU A 418 6.25 -8.95 -48.19
C GLU A 418 7.54 -8.47 -47.56
N VAL A 419 7.61 -7.19 -47.17
CA VAL A 419 8.77 -6.63 -46.46
C VAL A 419 8.99 -7.32 -45.14
N TYR A 420 7.91 -7.64 -44.40
CA TYR A 420 8.00 -8.33 -43.13
C TYR A 420 8.43 -9.80 -43.30
N GLN A 421 7.91 -10.52 -44.29
CA GLN A 421 8.32 -11.88 -44.61
C GLN A 421 9.81 -12.00 -44.94
N ARG A 422 10.36 -11.03 -45.67
CA ARG A 422 11.82 -10.96 -45.95
C ARG A 422 12.62 -10.83 -44.66
N LYS A 423 12.14 -10.09 -43.66
CA LYS A 423 12.79 -10.01 -42.33
C LYS A 423 12.75 -11.37 -41.62
N GLU A 424 11.61 -12.05 -41.70
CA GLU A 424 11.45 -13.39 -41.11
C GLU A 424 12.36 -14.44 -41.77
N GLU A 425 12.52 -14.40 -43.10
CA GLU A 425 13.44 -15.28 -43.83
C GLU A 425 14.91 -15.12 -43.37
N VAL A 426 15.31 -13.91 -43.00
CA VAL A 426 16.66 -13.63 -42.53
C VAL A 426 16.89 -14.10 -41.09
N VAL A 427 15.92 -13.90 -40.21
CA VAL A 427 16.02 -14.22 -38.77
C VAL A 427 15.73 -15.68 -38.46
N GLY A 428 14.84 -16.27 -39.27
CA GLY A 428 14.20 -17.56 -39.00
C GLY A 428 12.91 -17.42 -38.18
N ALA A 429 11.95 -18.26 -38.52
CA ALA A 429 10.58 -18.17 -37.97
C ALA A 429 10.53 -18.29 -36.44
N GLU A 430 11.30 -19.22 -35.85
CA GLU A 430 11.30 -19.43 -34.39
C GLU A 430 11.74 -18.20 -33.60
N MET A 431 12.85 -17.59 -34.02
CA MET A 431 13.38 -16.37 -33.39
C MET A 431 12.42 -15.20 -33.59
N MET A 432 11.80 -15.08 -34.77
CA MET A 432 10.82 -14.06 -35.04
C MET A 432 9.58 -14.20 -34.13
N ARG A 433 9.05 -15.40 -33.94
CA ARG A 433 7.92 -15.66 -32.99
C ARG A 433 8.26 -15.28 -31.56
N HIS A 434 9.49 -15.61 -31.14
CA HIS A 434 9.95 -15.21 -29.79
C HIS A 434 10.02 -13.69 -29.64
N PHE A 435 10.55 -13.01 -30.63
CA PHE A 435 10.66 -11.55 -30.63
C PHE A 435 9.27 -10.87 -30.66
N GLU A 436 8.38 -11.29 -31.54
CA GLU A 436 7.00 -10.78 -31.64
C GLU A 436 6.27 -10.90 -30.29
N LYS A 437 6.35 -12.06 -29.68
CA LYS A 437 5.76 -12.34 -28.36
C LYS A 437 6.35 -11.41 -27.29
N GLY A 438 7.67 -11.20 -27.30
CA GLY A 438 8.36 -10.28 -26.40
C GLY A 438 7.88 -8.83 -26.54
N VAL A 439 7.78 -8.33 -27.79
CA VAL A 439 7.28 -7.00 -28.09
C VAL A 439 5.83 -6.84 -27.65
N MET A 440 4.96 -7.79 -27.96
CA MET A 440 3.55 -7.74 -27.55
C MET A 440 3.39 -7.68 -26.04
N LEU A 441 4.11 -8.52 -25.30
CA LEU A 441 4.04 -8.53 -23.82
C LEU A 441 4.58 -7.25 -23.23
N GLN A 442 5.71 -6.75 -23.70
CA GLN A 442 6.32 -5.51 -23.20
C GLN A 442 5.43 -4.29 -23.45
N THR A 443 4.88 -4.16 -24.65
CA THR A 443 3.98 -3.06 -25.01
C THR A 443 2.69 -3.13 -24.20
N LEU A 444 2.09 -4.33 -24.07
CA LEU A 444 0.91 -4.55 -23.26
C LEU A 444 1.13 -4.12 -21.80
N ASP A 445 2.24 -4.57 -21.19
CA ASP A 445 2.56 -4.26 -19.79
C ASP A 445 2.82 -2.75 -19.58
N SER A 446 3.43 -2.06 -20.55
CA SER A 446 3.67 -0.61 -20.46
C SER A 446 2.39 0.19 -20.57
N LEU A 447 1.60 -0.04 -21.60
CA LEU A 447 0.35 0.68 -21.83
C LEU A 447 -0.70 0.40 -20.75
N TRP A 448 -0.72 -0.82 -20.22
CA TRP A 448 -1.59 -1.16 -19.10
C TRP A 448 -1.27 -0.36 -17.84
N LYS A 449 0.01 -0.18 -17.51
CA LYS A 449 0.43 0.65 -16.36
C LYS A 449 0.02 2.11 -16.53
N GLU A 450 0.22 2.66 -17.73
CA GLU A 450 -0.20 4.03 -18.05
C GLU A 450 -1.71 4.19 -17.96
N HIS A 451 -2.45 3.20 -18.48
CA HIS A 451 -3.90 3.18 -18.41
C HIS A 451 -4.42 3.16 -16.96
N LEU A 452 -3.81 2.34 -16.07
CA LEU A 452 -4.18 2.32 -14.65
C LEU A 452 -3.95 3.69 -13.99
N ALA A 453 -2.85 4.37 -14.29
CA ALA A 453 -2.59 5.71 -13.79
C ALA A 453 -3.63 6.71 -14.31
N ALA A 454 -3.97 6.65 -15.59
CA ALA A 454 -5.01 7.51 -16.19
C ALA A 454 -6.40 7.25 -15.60
N MET A 455 -6.73 5.98 -15.28
CA MET A 455 -7.97 5.61 -14.60
C MET A 455 -8.05 6.18 -13.18
N ASP A 456 -6.94 6.23 -12.45
CA ASP A 456 -6.89 6.85 -11.13
C ASP A 456 -7.11 8.36 -11.20
N TYR A 457 -6.54 9.05 -12.19
CA TYR A 457 -6.83 10.48 -12.43
C TYR A 457 -8.30 10.72 -12.77
N LEU A 458 -8.88 9.89 -13.63
CA LEU A 458 -10.30 9.96 -13.98
C LEU A 458 -11.17 9.82 -12.72
N ARG A 459 -10.85 8.85 -11.85
CA ARG A 459 -11.59 8.59 -10.60
C ARG A 459 -11.56 9.78 -9.65
N GLN A 460 -10.40 10.45 -9.52
CA GLN A 460 -10.27 11.63 -8.65
C GLN A 460 -11.13 12.79 -9.10
N GLY A 461 -11.25 13.01 -10.43
CA GLY A 461 -11.98 14.14 -11.01
C GLY A 461 -13.44 13.88 -11.33
N ILE A 462 -13.90 12.63 -11.41
CA ILE A 462 -15.20 12.28 -11.99
C ILE A 462 -16.40 12.85 -11.21
N HIS A 463 -16.26 13.03 -9.89
CA HIS A 463 -17.32 13.58 -9.05
C HIS A 463 -17.74 15.00 -9.47
N LEU A 464 -16.84 15.76 -10.11
CA LEU A 464 -17.14 17.10 -10.65
C LEU A 464 -18.21 17.08 -11.74
N ARG A 465 -18.42 15.93 -12.42
CA ARG A 465 -19.48 15.74 -13.41
C ARG A 465 -20.88 15.89 -12.79
N GLY A 466 -21.01 15.68 -11.47
CA GLY A 466 -22.24 15.91 -10.72
C GLY A 466 -22.75 17.35 -10.77
N TYR A 467 -21.85 18.35 -10.89
CA TYR A 467 -22.25 19.75 -11.08
C TYR A 467 -22.96 20.00 -12.42
N ALA A 468 -22.70 19.18 -13.42
CA ALA A 468 -23.41 19.20 -14.71
C ALA A 468 -24.66 18.29 -14.72
N GLN A 469 -25.18 17.89 -13.55
CA GLN A 469 -26.33 17.00 -13.38
C GLN A 469 -26.16 15.62 -14.05
N LYS A 470 -24.93 15.17 -14.24
CA LYS A 470 -24.61 13.83 -14.74
C LYS A 470 -24.32 12.91 -13.59
N ASP A 471 -24.67 11.63 -13.75
CA ASP A 471 -24.30 10.60 -12.78
C ASP A 471 -22.79 10.29 -12.91
N PRO A 472 -21.97 10.59 -11.87
CA PRO A 472 -20.54 10.35 -11.94
C PRO A 472 -20.15 8.90 -12.21
N LYS A 473 -20.95 7.92 -11.77
CA LYS A 473 -20.68 6.49 -12.02
C LYS A 473 -20.89 6.11 -13.48
N GLN A 474 -21.94 6.62 -14.10
CA GLN A 474 -22.23 6.39 -15.52
C GLN A 474 -21.17 7.04 -16.40
N GLU A 475 -20.78 8.28 -16.08
CA GLU A 475 -19.72 8.99 -16.80
C GLU A 475 -18.38 8.27 -16.63
N TYR A 476 -18.05 7.79 -15.44
CA TYR A 476 -16.83 7.01 -15.22
C TYR A 476 -16.78 5.74 -16.08
N LYS A 477 -17.87 4.98 -16.12
CA LYS A 477 -17.96 3.77 -16.97
C LYS A 477 -17.77 4.11 -18.45
N ARG A 478 -18.40 5.18 -18.91
CA ARG A 478 -18.31 5.59 -20.31
C ARG A 478 -16.90 6.06 -20.68
N GLU A 479 -16.32 6.97 -19.86
CA GLU A 479 -15.01 7.53 -20.15
C GLU A 479 -13.92 6.46 -20.01
N SER A 480 -13.99 5.60 -18.99
CA SER A 480 -13.04 4.49 -18.81
C SER A 480 -13.10 3.46 -19.95
N PHE A 481 -14.29 3.18 -20.48
CA PHE A 481 -14.42 2.30 -21.65
C PHE A 481 -13.77 2.91 -22.88
N ALA A 482 -13.99 4.20 -23.13
CA ALA A 482 -13.36 4.91 -24.25
C ALA A 482 -11.83 4.93 -24.13
N MET A 483 -11.30 5.18 -22.93
CA MET A 483 -9.86 5.13 -22.64
C MET A 483 -9.29 3.73 -22.86
N PHE A 484 -9.99 2.69 -22.44
CA PHE A 484 -9.56 1.31 -22.60
C PHE A 484 -9.53 0.90 -24.09
N ALA A 485 -10.56 1.25 -24.84
CA ALA A 485 -10.60 1.03 -26.29
C ALA A 485 -9.43 1.76 -27.00
N ALA A 486 -9.16 3.01 -26.65
CA ALA A 486 -8.04 3.76 -27.20
C ALA A 486 -6.69 3.11 -26.85
N MET A 487 -6.51 2.60 -25.62
CA MET A 487 -5.30 1.87 -25.22
C MET A 487 -5.09 0.60 -26.08
N LEU A 488 -6.16 -0.17 -26.35
CA LEU A 488 -6.06 -1.38 -27.19
C LEU A 488 -5.68 -1.03 -28.64
N GLU A 489 -6.21 0.04 -29.20
CA GLU A 489 -5.80 0.51 -30.53
C GLU A 489 -4.34 1.01 -30.53
N SER A 490 -3.92 1.73 -29.49
CA SER A 490 -2.52 2.12 -29.32
C SER A 490 -1.60 0.89 -29.20
N LEU A 491 -2.02 -0.16 -28.49
CA LEU A 491 -1.28 -1.41 -28.38
C LEU A 491 -1.02 -2.03 -29.75
N LYS A 492 -2.06 -2.18 -30.57
CA LYS A 492 -1.94 -2.71 -31.93
C LYS A 492 -0.95 -1.88 -32.76
N TYR A 493 -1.12 -0.57 -32.71
CA TYR A 493 -0.29 0.36 -33.47
C TYR A 493 1.20 0.30 -33.05
N GLU A 494 1.49 0.38 -31.78
CA GLU A 494 2.86 0.36 -31.26
C GLU A 494 3.57 -0.98 -31.54
N VAL A 495 2.86 -2.10 -31.40
CA VAL A 495 3.40 -3.42 -31.73
C VAL A 495 3.81 -3.46 -33.21
N ILE A 496 2.92 -3.10 -34.14
CA ILE A 496 3.23 -3.14 -35.57
C ILE A 496 4.30 -2.12 -35.95
N SER A 497 4.26 -0.92 -35.41
CA SER A 497 5.29 0.11 -35.64
C SER A 497 6.67 -0.39 -35.19
N THR A 498 6.75 -0.96 -33.98
CA THR A 498 8.00 -1.51 -33.45
C THR A 498 8.55 -2.65 -34.29
N LEU A 499 7.70 -3.65 -34.62
CA LEU A 499 8.09 -4.78 -35.46
C LEU A 499 8.49 -4.36 -36.87
N SER A 500 7.86 -3.33 -37.42
CA SER A 500 8.19 -2.80 -38.75
C SER A 500 9.51 -2.06 -38.80
N LYS A 501 9.87 -1.31 -37.73
CA LYS A 501 11.11 -0.51 -37.64
C LYS A 501 12.34 -1.33 -37.27
N VAL A 502 12.18 -2.52 -36.70
CA VAL A 502 13.32 -3.33 -36.31
C VAL A 502 14.14 -3.74 -37.53
N GLN A 503 15.40 -3.32 -37.52
CA GLN A 503 16.39 -3.73 -38.52
C GLN A 503 17.04 -5.02 -38.09
N VAL A 504 16.86 -6.03 -38.91
CA VAL A 504 17.51 -7.34 -38.72
C VAL A 504 18.90 -7.24 -39.30
N ARG A 505 19.91 -7.59 -38.51
CA ARG A 505 21.30 -7.66 -38.93
C ARG A 505 21.80 -9.08 -38.83
N MET A 506 22.61 -9.49 -39.79
CA MET A 506 23.24 -10.81 -39.75
C MET A 506 24.21 -10.90 -38.57
N PRO A 507 24.38 -12.09 -37.96
CA PRO A 507 25.30 -12.28 -36.84
C PRO A 507 26.70 -11.76 -37.10
N GLU A 508 27.21 -11.91 -38.34
CA GLU A 508 28.50 -11.43 -38.81
C GLU A 508 28.58 -9.89 -38.76
N GLU A 509 27.49 -9.17 -39.07
CA GLU A 509 27.45 -7.72 -38.99
C GLU A 509 27.37 -7.24 -37.53
N VAL A 510 26.72 -7.99 -36.65
CA VAL A 510 26.65 -7.70 -35.22
C VAL A 510 28.01 -7.85 -34.59
N GLU A 511 28.75 -8.94 -34.91
CA GLU A 511 30.14 -9.15 -34.44
C GLU A 511 31.06 -8.05 -34.93
N ALA A 512 30.94 -7.66 -36.20
CA ALA A 512 31.75 -6.56 -36.76
C ALA A 512 31.47 -5.22 -36.07
N MET A 513 30.22 -4.93 -35.75
CA MET A 513 29.84 -3.71 -35.01
C MET A 513 30.27 -3.77 -33.53
N GLU A 514 30.16 -4.92 -32.89
CA GLU A 514 30.69 -5.07 -31.52
C GLU A 514 32.19 -4.90 -31.46
N MET A 515 32.90 -5.42 -32.46
CA MET A 515 34.33 -5.18 -32.58
C MET A 515 34.65 -3.69 -32.77
N GLN A 516 33.92 -3.02 -33.69
CA GLN A 516 34.10 -1.58 -33.88
C GLN A 516 33.77 -0.77 -32.63
N ARG A 517 32.70 -1.11 -31.90
CA ARG A 517 32.38 -0.47 -30.63
C ARG A 517 33.44 -0.70 -29.54
N ARG A 518 33.98 -1.90 -29.48
CA ARG A 518 35.11 -2.20 -28.56
C ARG A 518 36.35 -1.41 -28.92
N GLU A 519 36.70 -1.36 -30.21
CA GLU A 519 37.83 -0.57 -30.69
C GLU A 519 37.63 0.95 -30.44
N GLU A 520 36.42 1.45 -30.65
CA GLU A 520 36.09 2.85 -30.38
C GLU A 520 36.07 3.18 -28.88
N ALA A 521 35.58 2.26 -28.04
CA ALA A 521 35.63 2.38 -26.60
C ALA A 521 37.08 2.33 -26.07
N GLU A 522 37.91 1.44 -26.61
CA GLU A 522 39.32 1.37 -26.27
C GLU A 522 40.08 2.63 -26.73
N ARG A 523 39.76 3.15 -27.92
CA ARG A 523 40.31 4.40 -28.42
C ARG A 523 39.92 5.61 -27.56
N LEU A 524 38.64 5.68 -27.13
CA LEU A 524 38.15 6.70 -26.20
C LEU A 524 38.82 6.58 -24.81
N ALA A 525 38.96 5.36 -24.30
CA ALA A 525 39.65 5.11 -23.05
C ALA A 525 41.15 5.48 -23.11
N GLN A 526 41.84 5.19 -24.26
CA GLN A 526 43.21 5.63 -24.49
C GLN A 526 43.33 7.16 -24.60
N MET A 527 42.38 7.82 -25.28
CA MET A 527 42.34 9.29 -25.33
C MET A 527 42.10 9.92 -23.95
N GLN A 528 41.23 9.34 -23.14
CA GLN A 528 41.00 9.79 -21.75
C GLN A 528 42.23 9.55 -20.86
N GLN A 529 42.96 8.43 -21.02
CA GLN A 529 44.20 8.19 -20.31
C GLN A 529 45.33 9.16 -20.72
N LEU A 530 45.38 9.52 -22.02
CA LEU A 530 46.33 10.54 -22.51
C LEU A 530 45.98 11.94 -22.00
N SER A 531 44.68 12.30 -21.94
CA SER A 531 44.25 13.59 -21.37
C SER A 531 44.52 13.67 -19.87
N HIS A 532 44.32 12.59 -19.13
CA HIS A 532 44.68 12.54 -17.70
C HIS A 532 46.20 12.59 -17.47
N GLN A 533 47.02 11.99 -18.37
CA GLN A 533 48.49 12.12 -18.29
C GLN A 533 48.95 13.56 -18.57
N ASP A 534 48.31 14.25 -19.50
CA ASP A 534 48.59 15.67 -19.78
C ASP A 534 48.15 16.59 -18.66
N ASP A 535 46.96 16.32 -18.04
CA ASP A 535 46.47 17.04 -16.87
C ASP A 535 47.34 16.77 -15.62
N ASP A 536 47.76 15.52 -15.38
CA ASP A 536 48.69 15.17 -14.30
C ASP A 536 50.07 15.79 -14.52
N ALA A 537 50.56 15.86 -15.77
CA ALA A 537 51.80 16.54 -16.10
C ALA A 537 51.72 18.06 -15.94
N ALA A 538 50.57 18.66 -16.28
CA ALA A 538 50.30 20.09 -16.07
C ALA A 538 50.16 20.43 -14.57
N VAL A 539 49.48 19.58 -13.79
CA VAL A 539 49.34 19.72 -12.33
C VAL A 539 50.71 19.52 -11.66
N ALA A 540 51.52 18.55 -12.11
CA ALA A 540 52.86 18.35 -11.59
C ALA A 540 53.79 19.53 -11.93
N ALA A 541 53.66 20.14 -13.12
CA ALA A 541 54.43 21.34 -13.51
C ALA A 541 54.00 22.57 -12.71
N ASP A 542 52.70 22.73 -12.41
CA ASP A 542 52.16 23.83 -11.61
C ASP A 542 52.54 23.65 -10.11
N LEU A 543 52.54 22.41 -9.60
CA LEU A 543 53.04 22.10 -8.25
C LEU A 543 54.56 22.36 -8.15
N ALA A 544 55.34 22.05 -9.20
CA ALA A 544 56.77 22.33 -9.25
C ALA A 544 57.08 23.83 -9.32
N ALA A 545 56.21 24.61 -9.99
CA ALA A 545 56.30 26.07 -10.04
C ALA A 545 55.93 26.74 -8.71
N GLN A 546 55.00 26.15 -7.96
CA GLN A 546 54.55 26.65 -6.64
C GLN A 546 55.45 26.20 -5.48
N THR A 547 56.29 25.13 -5.65
CA THR A 547 57.22 24.67 -4.63
C THR A 547 58.59 25.39 -4.66
N GLY A 548 58.72 26.47 -5.44
CA GLY A 548 59.87 27.39 -5.40
C GLY A 548 59.98 28.22 -4.12
N GLU A 549 59.21 27.89 -3.05
CA GLU A 549 59.31 28.54 -1.76
C GLU A 549 60.53 28.05 -0.93
N ARG A 550 61.38 29.00 -0.60
CA ARG A 550 62.50 28.95 0.35
C ARG A 550 62.10 28.11 1.57
N LYS A 551 62.79 26.98 1.81
CA LYS A 551 62.70 26.26 3.09
C LYS A 551 62.98 27.21 4.23
N ILE A 552 61.96 27.55 5.00
CA ILE A 552 62.05 28.41 6.16
C ILE A 552 62.90 27.70 7.22
N GLY A 553 64.01 28.27 7.54
CA GLY A 553 64.91 27.75 8.56
C GLY A 553 64.29 27.86 9.96
N ARG A 554 64.64 26.95 10.85
CA ARG A 554 64.11 26.85 12.20
C ARG A 554 64.26 28.14 13.02
N ASN A 555 65.23 29.01 12.65
CA ASN A 555 65.51 30.30 13.30
C ASN A 555 64.98 31.54 12.54
N ASP A 556 64.37 31.34 11.37
CA ASP A 556 63.83 32.46 10.57
C ASP A 556 62.53 33.01 11.19
N PRO A 557 62.16 34.27 10.91
CA PRO A 557 60.90 34.81 11.36
C PRO A 557 59.73 34.01 10.85
N CYS A 558 58.73 33.76 11.71
CA CYS A 558 57.55 32.99 11.31
C CYS A 558 56.72 33.79 10.30
N PRO A 559 56.30 33.19 9.16
CA PRO A 559 55.57 33.88 8.10
C PRO A 559 54.16 34.34 8.51
N CYS A 560 53.68 33.92 9.69
CA CYS A 560 52.40 34.38 10.21
C CYS A 560 52.38 35.84 10.73
N GLY A 561 53.51 36.57 10.64
CA GLY A 561 53.60 37.95 11.07
C GLY A 561 53.67 38.16 12.60
N SER A 562 53.84 37.10 13.41
CA SER A 562 53.86 37.18 14.88
C SER A 562 55.15 37.76 15.47
N GLY A 563 56.20 38.03 14.64
CA GLY A 563 57.48 38.52 15.09
C GLY A 563 58.34 37.48 15.83
N LYS A 564 57.88 36.25 16.00
CA LYS A 564 58.60 35.15 16.67
C LYS A 564 59.30 34.28 15.66
N LYS A 565 60.42 33.62 16.07
CA LYS A 565 61.11 32.63 15.24
C LYS A 565 60.21 31.44 14.96
N TYR A 566 60.36 30.83 13.76
CA TYR A 566 59.50 29.72 13.32
C TYR A 566 59.42 28.58 14.35
N LYS A 567 60.54 28.18 14.99
CA LYS A 567 60.61 27.18 16.07
C LYS A 567 59.81 27.56 17.36
N GLN A 568 59.48 28.84 17.53
CA GLN A 568 58.78 29.34 18.72
C GLN A 568 57.30 29.64 18.41
N CYS A 569 56.87 29.46 17.16
CA CYS A 569 55.51 29.70 16.70
C CYS A 569 54.98 28.45 16.03
N HIS A 570 54.86 28.40 14.71
CA HIS A 570 54.26 27.26 13.97
C HIS A 570 55.21 26.04 13.81
N GLY A 571 56.48 26.18 14.05
CA GLY A 571 57.45 25.08 14.08
C GLY A 571 57.68 24.45 15.45
N ARG A 572 56.81 24.72 16.45
CA ARG A 572 56.88 24.13 17.78
C ARG A 572 56.19 22.75 17.70
N LEU A 573 56.97 21.70 17.73
CA LEU A 573 56.47 20.34 17.94
C LEU A 573 55.86 20.27 19.34
N SER A 574 54.57 20.01 19.44
CA SER A 574 53.87 19.70 20.68
C SER A 574 54.22 18.30 21.13
#